data_f7d716f684fac43722e15fbbb8d47372
#
_entry.id   f7d716f684fac43722e15fbbb8d47372
#
_cell.length_a   1.000
_cell.length_b   1.000
_cell.length_c   1.000
_cell.angle_alpha   90.00
_cell.angle_beta   90.00
_cell.angle_gamma   90.00
#
_symmetry.space_group_name_H-M   'P 1'
#
loop_
_entity.id
_entity.type
_entity.pdbx_description
1 polymer ?
#
loop_
_entity_poly.entity_id
_entity_poly.type
_entity_poly.pdbx_seq_one_letter_code
_entity_poly.pdbx_strand_id
1 'polypeptide(L)'
;MNAPGPNRSFLFAPGDHPRRAEKVLQVGADAAILDLEDAVAIAAKPAARGAVCAALEKPRQCRAYVRVNAFDTPFCFGDLQAVIGARLDGIVLPKLEDAGQLLAVDWMIGNLEAERGLPAGGIDLMPIIETARGLVALRDLARAAAALPSGRVQRLAFGAGDYTTDLGITWTLSEDELAPARSEFVLASRAAGLEPPIDTVFIELRETAAYEASCTRGAVLGFQGRLCIHPDQIAPANQAYSPPEAEITRAQRIV
;
A
#
# COMPACT_ATOMS: atom_id res chain seq x y z
N MET A 1 15.52 7.10 -13.78
CA MET A 1 14.32 6.55 -13.12
C MET A 1 14.16 5.14 -13.66
N ASN A 2 14.21 4.13 -12.80
CA ASN A 2 13.86 2.76 -13.22
C ASN A 2 12.38 2.79 -13.62
N ALA A 3 12.03 2.06 -14.69
CA ALA A 3 10.63 1.88 -15.06
C ALA A 3 9.84 1.39 -13.84
N PRO A 4 8.59 1.88 -13.63
CA PRO A 4 7.78 1.41 -12.52
C PRO A 4 7.63 -0.11 -12.64
N GLY A 5 8.09 -0.82 -11.62
CA GLY A 5 7.95 -2.28 -11.55
C GLY A 5 6.50 -2.69 -11.31
N PRO A 6 6.18 -3.99 -11.41
CA PRO A 6 4.84 -4.48 -11.12
C PRO A 6 4.42 -4.16 -9.67
N ASN A 7 3.11 -4.16 -9.43
CA ASN A 7 2.48 -3.85 -8.14
C ASN A 7 1.70 -5.06 -7.58
N ARG A 8 2.19 -6.30 -7.78
CA ARG A 8 1.45 -7.53 -7.47
C ARG A 8 1.46 -7.89 -5.99
N SER A 9 2.57 -7.58 -5.29
CA SER A 9 2.70 -7.91 -3.87
C SER A 9 3.41 -6.80 -3.10
N PHE A 10 2.80 -6.38 -1.98
CA PHE A 10 3.33 -5.42 -1.01
C PHE A 10 3.43 -6.10 0.35
N LEU A 11 4.64 -6.48 0.78
CA LEU A 11 4.82 -7.21 2.03
C LEU A 11 5.14 -6.30 3.19
N PHE A 12 4.34 -6.37 4.26
CA PHE A 12 4.57 -5.66 5.52
C PHE A 12 5.65 -6.30 6.38
N ALA A 13 6.43 -5.48 7.06
CA ALA A 13 7.29 -5.87 8.16
C ALA A 13 7.31 -4.80 9.26
N PRO A 14 7.29 -5.18 10.56
CA PRO A 14 7.38 -4.23 11.67
C PRO A 14 8.66 -3.40 11.61
N GLY A 15 8.54 -2.06 11.72
CA GLY A 15 9.66 -1.13 11.66
C GLY A 15 10.56 -1.14 12.89
N ASP A 16 10.06 -1.63 14.03
CA ASP A 16 10.82 -1.77 15.28
C ASP A 16 11.62 -3.09 15.39
N HIS A 17 11.58 -3.94 14.34
CA HIS A 17 12.31 -5.20 14.27
C HIS A 17 13.41 -5.16 13.17
N PRO A 18 14.64 -4.72 13.44
CA PRO A 18 15.68 -4.52 12.42
C PRO A 18 15.91 -5.72 11.50
N ARG A 19 15.96 -6.95 12.06
CA ARG A 19 16.15 -8.18 11.27
C ARG A 19 15.00 -8.44 10.28
N ARG A 20 13.75 -8.17 10.67
CA ARG A 20 12.58 -8.33 9.79
C ARG A 20 12.55 -7.23 8.74
N ALA A 21 12.83 -5.99 9.14
CA ALA A 21 12.90 -4.84 8.25
C ALA A 21 14.00 -5.01 7.16
N GLU A 22 15.15 -5.58 7.50
CA GLU A 22 16.18 -5.90 6.50
C GLU A 22 15.77 -7.08 5.60
N LYS A 23 15.21 -8.15 6.18
CA LYS A 23 14.85 -9.35 5.43
C LYS A 23 13.73 -9.09 4.42
N VAL A 24 12.72 -8.29 4.75
CA VAL A 24 11.58 -8.01 3.87
C VAL A 24 11.99 -7.38 2.54
N LEU A 25 13.09 -6.63 2.52
CA LEU A 25 13.63 -5.99 1.32
C LEU A 25 14.26 -6.96 0.31
N GLN A 26 14.35 -8.27 0.63
CA GLN A 26 15.07 -9.27 -0.15
C GLN A 26 14.27 -10.57 -0.42
N VAL A 27 12.99 -10.64 -0.03
CA VAL A 27 12.20 -11.89 -0.10
C VAL A 27 11.37 -12.06 -1.38
N GLY A 28 11.57 -11.21 -2.39
CA GLY A 28 10.95 -11.38 -3.71
C GLY A 28 9.56 -10.76 -3.88
N ALA A 29 9.09 -9.93 -2.93
CA ALA A 29 7.94 -9.06 -3.14
C ALA A 29 8.26 -7.95 -4.15
N ASP A 30 7.26 -7.44 -4.86
CA ASP A 30 7.43 -6.28 -5.74
C ASP A 30 7.72 -5.00 -4.94
N ALA A 31 7.16 -4.92 -3.73
CA ALA A 31 7.44 -3.86 -2.75
C ALA A 31 7.41 -4.38 -1.32
N ALA A 32 8.23 -3.81 -0.46
CA ALA A 32 8.21 -4.00 0.99
C ALA A 32 7.61 -2.75 1.65
N ILE A 33 6.82 -2.95 2.71
CA ILE A 33 6.27 -1.88 3.55
C ILE A 33 6.86 -2.02 4.95
N LEU A 34 7.71 -1.07 5.32
CA LEU A 34 8.22 -0.95 6.69
C LEU A 34 7.18 -0.19 7.53
N ASP A 35 6.64 -0.84 8.54
CA ASP A 35 5.49 -0.34 9.27
C ASP A 35 5.88 0.44 10.52
N LEU A 36 5.40 1.67 10.65
CA LEU A 36 5.52 2.51 11.85
C LEU A 36 4.19 2.64 12.61
N GLU A 37 3.11 2.02 12.08
CA GLU A 37 1.77 2.16 12.63
C GLU A 37 1.39 0.99 13.54
N ASP A 38 0.48 0.13 13.13
CA ASP A 38 -0.15 -0.89 13.98
C ASP A 38 0.81 -1.99 14.45
N ALA A 39 1.83 -2.30 13.67
CA ALA A 39 2.84 -3.30 14.07
C ALA A 39 3.84 -2.79 15.12
N VAL A 40 3.77 -1.50 15.51
CA VAL A 40 4.69 -0.87 16.45
C VAL A 40 3.94 -0.32 17.67
N ALA A 41 4.31 -0.76 18.85
CA ALA A 41 3.71 -0.25 20.09
C ALA A 41 3.92 1.27 20.24
N ILE A 42 2.94 1.98 20.79
CA ILE A 42 2.92 3.46 20.91
C ILE A 42 4.24 4.00 21.49
N ALA A 43 4.75 3.40 22.56
CA ALA A 43 5.98 3.85 23.21
C ALA A 43 7.24 3.62 22.33
N ALA A 44 7.20 2.69 21.39
CA ALA A 44 8.32 2.38 20.50
C ALA A 44 8.33 3.21 19.19
N LYS A 45 7.20 3.86 18.83
CA LYS A 45 7.06 4.58 17.55
C LYS A 45 8.19 5.58 17.26
N PRO A 46 8.61 6.47 18.18
CA PRO A 46 9.70 7.39 17.90
C PRO A 46 11.05 6.70 17.63
N ALA A 47 11.34 5.61 18.34
CA ALA A 47 12.59 4.86 18.16
C ALA A 47 12.58 4.02 16.86
N ALA A 48 11.41 3.51 16.45
CA ALA A 48 11.24 2.72 15.23
C ALA A 48 11.64 3.50 13.97
N ARG A 49 11.47 4.82 13.94
CA ARG A 49 11.91 5.69 12.83
C ARG A 49 13.38 5.48 12.48
N GLY A 50 14.25 5.47 13.50
CA GLY A 50 15.69 5.24 13.31
C GLY A 50 16.00 3.85 12.75
N ALA A 51 15.27 2.81 13.20
CA ALA A 51 15.43 1.45 12.69
C ALA A 51 14.97 1.32 11.22
N VAL A 52 13.86 1.97 10.86
CA VAL A 52 13.37 2.04 9.47
C VAL A 52 14.38 2.77 8.58
N CYS A 53 14.87 3.93 8.99
CA CYS A 53 15.90 4.65 8.22
C CYS A 53 17.15 3.80 8.00
N ALA A 54 17.63 3.10 9.03
CA ALA A 54 18.78 2.21 8.92
C ALA A 54 18.51 1.03 7.96
N ALA A 55 17.29 0.49 7.94
CA ALA A 55 16.91 -0.58 7.00
C ALA A 55 16.86 -0.07 5.55
N LEU A 56 16.36 1.15 5.31
CA LEU A 56 16.31 1.75 3.97
C LEU A 56 17.70 1.92 3.34
N GLU A 57 18.76 2.07 4.12
CA GLU A 57 20.15 2.15 3.62
C GLU A 57 20.72 0.80 3.16
N LYS A 58 20.07 -0.32 3.48
CA LYS A 58 20.54 -1.65 3.11
C LYS A 58 20.29 -1.97 1.63
N PRO A 59 21.07 -2.87 1.02
CA PRO A 59 20.80 -3.40 -0.31
C PRO A 59 19.40 -4.02 -0.37
N ARG A 60 18.67 -3.79 -1.46
CA ARG A 60 17.30 -4.28 -1.65
C ARG A 60 17.05 -4.76 -3.07
N GLN A 61 16.06 -5.64 -3.24
CA GLN A 61 15.64 -6.20 -4.52
C GLN A 61 14.22 -5.76 -4.92
N CYS A 62 13.57 -4.94 -4.09
CA CYS A 62 12.22 -4.45 -4.29
C CYS A 62 12.12 -2.95 -3.98
N ARG A 63 10.99 -2.34 -4.31
CA ARG A 63 10.67 -0.99 -3.85
C ARG A 63 10.44 -0.99 -2.35
N ALA A 64 10.85 0.08 -1.68
CA ALA A 64 10.69 0.25 -0.25
C ALA A 64 9.71 1.39 0.05
N TYR A 65 8.62 1.02 0.71
CA TYR A 65 7.61 1.92 1.25
C TYR A 65 7.68 1.95 2.75
N VAL A 66 7.20 3.04 3.34
CA VAL A 66 7.01 3.16 4.79
C VAL A 66 5.55 3.48 5.07
N ARG A 67 4.87 2.64 5.87
CA ARG A 67 3.56 3.01 6.41
C ARG A 67 3.79 3.91 7.62
N VAL A 68 3.43 5.17 7.49
CA VAL A 68 3.45 6.16 8.56
C VAL A 68 2.23 6.00 9.45
N ASN A 69 2.20 6.65 10.60
CA ASN A 69 1.00 6.71 11.42
C ASN A 69 -0.08 7.58 10.75
N ALA A 70 -1.35 7.34 11.11
CA ALA A 70 -2.48 8.07 10.57
C ALA A 70 -2.34 9.60 10.77
N PHE A 71 -2.90 10.36 9.85
CA PHE A 71 -2.75 11.82 9.77
C PHE A 71 -3.13 12.56 11.07
N ASP A 72 -4.17 12.11 11.74
CA ASP A 72 -4.72 12.70 12.96
C ASP A 72 -3.95 12.33 14.25
N THR A 73 -2.86 11.56 14.11
CA THR A 73 -2.00 11.18 15.23
C THR A 73 -0.85 12.17 15.43
N PRO A 74 -0.29 12.28 16.64
CA PRO A 74 0.88 13.13 16.90
C PRO A 74 2.17 12.57 16.25
N PHE A 75 2.10 11.42 15.57
CA PHE A 75 3.27 10.73 15.02
C PHE A 75 3.48 11.00 13.53
N CYS A 76 2.41 11.20 12.75
CA CYS A 76 2.43 11.28 11.29
C CYS A 76 3.51 12.24 10.75
N PHE A 77 3.52 13.48 11.20
CA PHE A 77 4.49 14.46 10.72
C PHE A 77 5.93 14.08 11.04
N GLY A 78 6.19 13.61 12.28
CA GLY A 78 7.53 13.15 12.68
C GLY A 78 7.98 11.90 11.91
N ASP A 79 7.06 11.04 11.49
CA ASP A 79 7.36 9.88 10.64
C ASP A 79 7.81 10.37 9.25
N LEU A 80 7.02 11.24 8.61
CA LEU A 80 7.36 11.83 7.30
C LEU A 80 8.72 12.53 7.34
N GLN A 81 8.96 13.37 8.36
CA GLN A 81 10.24 14.03 8.56
C GLN A 81 11.42 13.05 8.68
N ALA A 82 11.22 11.91 9.32
CA ALA A 82 12.29 10.94 9.51
C ALA A 82 12.60 10.17 8.22
N VAL A 83 11.57 9.71 7.49
CA VAL A 83 11.75 8.67 6.47
C VAL A 83 11.85 9.20 5.04
N ILE A 84 11.34 10.41 4.73
CA ILE A 84 11.47 10.98 3.39
C ILE A 84 12.96 11.13 3.04
N GLY A 85 13.41 10.49 1.96
CA GLY A 85 14.81 10.51 1.55
C GLY A 85 15.06 9.77 0.24
N ALA A 86 16.28 9.86 -0.28
CA ALA A 86 16.66 9.31 -1.58
C ALA A 86 16.56 7.78 -1.67
N ARG A 87 16.42 7.10 -0.54
CA ARG A 87 16.28 5.64 -0.47
C ARG A 87 14.85 5.16 -0.33
N LEU A 88 13.89 6.07 -0.22
CA LEU A 88 12.47 5.75 -0.11
C LEU A 88 11.80 5.83 -1.47
N ASP A 89 11.00 4.83 -1.83
CA ASP A 89 10.20 4.86 -3.07
C ASP A 89 8.79 5.39 -2.82
N GLY A 90 8.22 5.18 -1.63
CA GLY A 90 6.88 5.66 -1.34
C GLY A 90 6.47 5.64 0.13
N ILE A 91 5.39 6.34 0.40
CA ILE A 91 4.69 6.39 1.68
C ILE A 91 3.37 5.63 1.55
N VAL A 92 3.02 4.86 2.57
CA VAL A 92 1.68 4.31 2.77
C VAL A 92 1.00 5.14 3.86
N LEU A 93 -0.11 5.79 3.51
CA LEU A 93 -0.90 6.62 4.43
C LEU A 93 -2.14 5.83 4.87
N PRO A 94 -2.19 5.34 6.13
CA PRO A 94 -3.34 4.60 6.64
C PRO A 94 -4.51 5.51 6.99
N LYS A 95 -5.69 4.93 7.12
CA LYS A 95 -6.91 5.53 7.67
C LYS A 95 -7.27 6.88 7.02
N LEU A 96 -7.09 6.97 5.68
CA LEU A 96 -7.48 8.18 4.97
C LEU A 96 -9.01 8.28 4.88
N GLU A 97 -9.57 9.39 5.38
CA GLU A 97 -11.01 9.64 5.44
C GLU A 97 -11.45 10.93 4.75
N ASP A 98 -10.52 11.84 4.47
CA ASP A 98 -10.80 13.19 4.00
C ASP A 98 -9.78 13.67 2.97
N ALA A 99 -10.25 14.37 1.93
CA ALA A 99 -9.39 14.91 0.88
C ALA A 99 -8.42 15.98 1.41
N GLY A 100 -8.78 16.72 2.46
CA GLY A 100 -7.91 17.70 3.09
C GLY A 100 -6.69 17.05 3.76
N GLN A 101 -6.88 15.87 4.38
CA GLN A 101 -5.76 15.08 4.93
C GLN A 101 -4.79 14.69 3.81
N LEU A 102 -5.31 14.23 2.67
CA LEU A 102 -4.50 13.84 1.51
C LEU A 102 -3.70 15.03 0.97
N LEU A 103 -4.35 16.18 0.79
CA LEU A 103 -3.70 17.42 0.33
C LEU A 103 -2.61 17.88 1.30
N ALA A 104 -2.87 17.81 2.61
CA ALA A 104 -1.90 18.18 3.63
C ALA A 104 -0.65 17.28 3.60
N VAL A 105 -0.85 15.96 3.48
CA VAL A 105 0.27 14.99 3.39
C VAL A 105 1.04 15.18 2.08
N ASP A 106 0.38 15.38 0.95
CA ASP A 106 1.04 15.69 -0.33
C ASP A 106 1.91 16.95 -0.22
N TRP A 107 1.37 18.01 0.38
CA TRP A 107 2.10 19.25 0.62
C TRP A 107 3.31 19.04 1.52
N MET A 108 3.18 18.28 2.63
CA MET A 108 4.29 17.95 3.53
C MET A 108 5.40 17.20 2.80
N ILE A 109 5.06 16.17 2.02
CA ILE A 109 6.03 15.39 1.24
C ILE A 109 6.74 16.30 0.24
N GLY A 110 6.00 17.13 -0.50
CA GLY A 110 6.58 18.06 -1.48
C GLY A 110 7.57 19.05 -0.88
N ASN A 111 7.29 19.58 0.33
CA ASN A 111 8.25 20.45 1.03
C ASN A 111 9.50 19.70 1.47
N LEU A 112 9.36 18.47 1.98
CA LEU A 112 10.50 17.64 2.37
C LEU A 112 11.34 17.19 1.17
N GLU A 113 10.71 16.90 0.02
CA GLU A 113 11.42 16.66 -1.24
C GLU A 113 12.26 17.88 -1.64
N ALA A 114 11.67 19.07 -1.63
CA ALA A 114 12.37 20.31 -1.97
C ALA A 114 13.53 20.62 -1.01
N GLU A 115 13.29 20.52 0.31
CA GLU A 115 14.32 20.72 1.34
C GLU A 115 15.52 19.78 1.16
N ARG A 116 15.26 18.53 0.71
CA ARG A 116 16.28 17.48 0.57
C ARG A 116 16.84 17.34 -0.84
N GLY A 117 16.46 18.22 -1.76
CA GLY A 117 16.91 18.19 -3.15
C GLY A 117 16.47 16.94 -3.91
N LEU A 118 15.33 16.35 -3.53
CA LEU A 118 14.73 15.21 -4.20
C LEU A 118 13.87 15.66 -5.40
N PRO A 119 13.64 14.79 -6.39
CA PRO A 119 12.73 15.10 -7.49
C PRO A 119 11.31 15.39 -6.97
N ALA A 120 10.70 16.47 -7.44
CA ALA A 120 9.32 16.79 -7.09
C ALA A 120 8.37 15.67 -7.57
N GLY A 121 7.50 15.20 -6.67
CA GLY A 121 6.61 14.05 -6.92
C GLY A 121 7.35 12.72 -7.06
N GLY A 122 8.61 12.64 -6.64
CA GLY A 122 9.44 11.43 -6.74
C GLY A 122 9.08 10.35 -5.74
N ILE A 123 8.51 10.73 -4.61
CA ILE A 123 8.02 9.78 -3.57
C ILE A 123 6.56 9.45 -3.86
N ASP A 124 6.27 8.17 -4.12
CA ASP A 124 4.90 7.68 -4.30
C ASP A 124 4.10 7.81 -2.99
N LEU A 125 2.79 8.05 -3.10
CA LEU A 125 1.88 8.07 -1.94
C LEU A 125 0.74 7.09 -2.21
N MET A 126 0.66 6.04 -1.40
CA MET A 126 -0.40 5.03 -1.48
C MET A 126 -1.32 5.14 -0.25
N PRO A 127 -2.47 5.78 -0.37
CA PRO A 127 -3.46 5.81 0.71
C PRO A 127 -4.11 4.44 0.92
N ILE A 128 -4.31 4.05 2.19
CA ILE A 128 -5.18 2.93 2.57
C ILE A 128 -6.52 3.50 3.05
N ILE A 129 -7.59 3.01 2.46
CA ILE A 129 -8.97 3.29 2.89
C ILE A 129 -9.45 2.05 3.65
N GLU A 130 -9.72 2.23 4.94
CA GLU A 130 -9.91 1.12 5.86
C GLU A 130 -10.88 1.45 7.01
N THR A 131 -11.69 2.49 6.83
CA THR A 131 -12.76 2.87 7.77
C THR A 131 -14.07 3.05 7.03
N ALA A 132 -15.19 2.96 7.73
CA ALA A 132 -16.52 3.23 7.19
C ALA A 132 -16.60 4.64 6.57
N ARG A 133 -16.04 5.63 7.27
CA ARG A 133 -16.00 7.02 6.80
C ARG A 133 -15.19 7.15 5.52
N GLY A 134 -13.99 6.55 5.48
CA GLY A 134 -13.14 6.54 4.30
C GLY A 134 -13.81 5.86 3.10
N LEU A 135 -14.52 4.73 3.33
CA LEU A 135 -15.24 4.04 2.27
C LEU A 135 -16.42 4.86 1.73
N VAL A 136 -17.17 5.55 2.59
CA VAL A 136 -18.22 6.48 2.15
C VAL A 136 -17.66 7.62 1.32
N ALA A 137 -16.47 8.11 1.64
CA ALA A 137 -15.78 9.18 0.92
C ALA A 137 -14.96 8.70 -0.29
N LEU A 138 -14.89 7.39 -0.56
CA LEU A 138 -13.92 6.77 -1.51
C LEU A 138 -13.91 7.42 -2.90
N ARG A 139 -15.08 7.74 -3.47
CA ARG A 139 -15.16 8.38 -4.80
C ARG A 139 -14.59 9.80 -4.81
N ASP A 140 -14.80 10.53 -3.74
CA ASP A 140 -14.25 11.89 -3.58
C ASP A 140 -12.75 11.84 -3.32
N LEU A 141 -12.29 10.88 -2.51
CA LEU A 141 -10.87 10.63 -2.28
C LEU A 141 -10.14 10.22 -3.55
N ALA A 142 -10.72 9.33 -4.37
CA ALA A 142 -10.13 8.93 -5.65
C ALA A 142 -10.01 10.11 -6.62
N ARG A 143 -11.04 10.97 -6.71
CA ARG A 143 -11.00 12.19 -7.53
C ARG A 143 -9.96 13.19 -7.01
N ALA A 144 -9.88 13.41 -5.70
CA ALA A 144 -8.89 14.27 -5.10
C ALA A 144 -7.46 13.76 -5.35
N ALA A 145 -7.24 12.46 -5.22
CA ALA A 145 -5.97 11.79 -5.50
C ALA A 145 -5.51 12.01 -6.96
N ALA A 146 -6.40 11.79 -7.91
CA ALA A 146 -6.11 11.98 -9.34
C ALA A 146 -5.88 13.46 -9.71
N ALA A 147 -6.43 14.39 -8.94
CA ALA A 147 -6.30 15.83 -9.17
C ALA A 147 -5.06 16.45 -8.51
N LEU A 148 -4.28 15.70 -7.74
CA LEU A 148 -3.06 16.23 -7.12
C LEU A 148 -2.05 16.68 -8.17
N PRO A 149 -1.57 17.95 -8.13
CA PRO A 149 -0.58 18.44 -9.09
C PRO A 149 0.75 17.66 -9.06
N SER A 150 1.08 17.05 -7.92
CA SER A 150 2.27 16.22 -7.77
C SER A 150 2.19 14.92 -8.57
N GLY A 151 0.98 14.43 -8.86
CA GLY A 151 0.75 13.14 -9.51
C GLY A 151 1.27 11.93 -8.72
N ARG A 152 1.62 12.10 -7.42
CA ARG A 152 2.26 11.04 -6.63
C ARG A 152 1.31 9.92 -6.20
N VAL A 153 -0.01 10.14 -6.19
CA VAL A 153 -0.98 9.10 -5.89
C VAL A 153 -1.40 8.40 -7.18
N GLN A 154 -0.82 7.25 -7.42
CA GLN A 154 -1.13 6.45 -8.60
C GLN A 154 -2.27 5.46 -8.32
N ARG A 155 -2.41 4.98 -7.11
CA ARG A 155 -3.36 3.94 -6.69
C ARG A 155 -3.78 4.07 -5.25
N LEU A 156 -4.94 3.48 -4.93
CA LEU A 156 -5.45 3.33 -3.57
C LEU A 156 -5.27 1.88 -3.11
N ALA A 157 -5.24 1.65 -1.80
CA ALA A 157 -5.23 0.32 -1.22
C ALA A 157 -6.43 0.12 -0.29
N PHE A 158 -6.96 -1.10 -0.23
CA PHE A 158 -8.03 -1.51 0.67
C PHE A 158 -7.47 -2.16 1.93
N GLY A 159 -7.89 -1.72 3.11
CA GLY A 159 -7.51 -2.27 4.41
C GLY A 159 -8.68 -2.97 5.08
N ALA A 160 -8.92 -4.26 4.81
CA ALA A 160 -10.09 -4.96 5.34
C ALA A 160 -10.01 -5.24 6.85
N GLY A 161 -8.81 -5.30 7.44
CA GLY A 161 -8.65 -5.54 8.88
C GLY A 161 -9.34 -4.47 9.72
N ASP A 162 -8.95 -3.23 9.54
CA ASP A 162 -9.55 -2.10 10.24
C ASP A 162 -10.99 -1.86 9.76
N TYR A 163 -11.27 -2.01 8.46
CA TYR A 163 -12.61 -1.88 7.91
C TYR A 163 -13.62 -2.81 8.58
N THR A 164 -13.31 -4.09 8.74
CA THR A 164 -14.22 -5.05 9.39
C THR A 164 -14.37 -4.76 10.88
N THR A 165 -13.30 -4.31 11.54
CA THR A 165 -13.31 -3.90 12.94
C THR A 165 -14.17 -2.66 13.14
N ASP A 166 -14.01 -1.63 12.32
CA ASP A 166 -14.75 -0.37 12.40
C ASP A 166 -16.26 -0.56 12.15
N LEU A 167 -16.62 -1.45 11.21
CA LEU A 167 -18.01 -1.80 10.95
C LEU A 167 -18.61 -2.79 11.95
N GLY A 168 -17.81 -3.45 12.77
CA GLY A 168 -18.28 -4.51 13.68
C GLY A 168 -18.77 -5.76 12.95
N ILE A 169 -18.25 -6.07 11.75
CA ILE A 169 -18.62 -7.24 10.97
C ILE A 169 -17.59 -8.37 11.12
N THR A 170 -18.05 -9.61 10.95
CA THR A 170 -17.16 -10.78 11.00
C THR A 170 -16.45 -10.96 9.67
N TRP A 171 -15.11 -11.03 9.69
CA TRP A 171 -14.33 -11.39 8.52
C TRP A 171 -14.31 -12.91 8.35
N THR A 172 -14.85 -13.41 7.23
CA THR A 172 -14.96 -14.84 6.92
C THR A 172 -13.89 -15.30 5.92
N LEU A 173 -13.67 -16.62 5.82
CA LEU A 173 -12.76 -17.17 4.80
C LEU A 173 -13.25 -16.97 3.37
N SER A 174 -14.57 -16.89 3.16
CA SER A 174 -15.13 -16.61 1.83
C SER A 174 -14.96 -15.16 1.41
N GLU A 175 -14.80 -14.25 2.38
CA GLU A 175 -14.69 -12.79 2.17
C GLU A 175 -15.87 -12.19 1.38
N ASP A 176 -17.05 -12.82 1.43
CA ASP A 176 -18.24 -12.34 0.70
C ASP A 176 -18.69 -10.97 1.21
N GLU A 177 -18.52 -10.71 2.50
CA GLU A 177 -18.78 -9.43 3.15
C GLU A 177 -17.90 -8.29 2.63
N LEU A 178 -16.75 -8.60 2.02
CA LEU A 178 -15.84 -7.60 1.44
C LEU A 178 -16.15 -7.28 -0.03
N ALA A 179 -16.98 -8.09 -0.70
CA ALA A 179 -17.25 -7.94 -2.13
C ALA A 179 -17.83 -6.58 -2.52
N PRO A 180 -18.77 -5.96 -1.75
CA PRO A 180 -19.26 -4.62 -2.05
C PRO A 180 -18.15 -3.56 -2.00
N ALA A 181 -17.31 -3.58 -0.96
CA ALA A 181 -16.20 -2.66 -0.81
C ALA A 181 -15.18 -2.82 -1.96
N ARG A 182 -14.77 -4.04 -2.27
CA ARG A 182 -13.87 -4.32 -3.39
C ARG A 182 -14.38 -3.78 -4.72
N SER A 183 -15.65 -4.00 -5.02
CA SER A 183 -16.27 -3.48 -6.26
C SER A 183 -16.24 -1.96 -6.31
N GLU A 184 -16.49 -1.30 -5.19
CA GLU A 184 -16.45 0.16 -5.11
C GLU A 184 -15.02 0.72 -5.30
N PHE A 185 -13.99 0.06 -4.77
CA PHE A 185 -12.59 0.45 -4.98
C PHE A 185 -12.20 0.43 -6.46
N VAL A 186 -12.54 -0.65 -7.16
CA VAL A 186 -12.23 -0.77 -8.60
C VAL A 186 -12.98 0.28 -9.41
N LEU A 187 -14.26 0.47 -9.12
CA LEU A 187 -15.09 1.48 -9.78
C LEU A 187 -14.57 2.90 -9.55
N ALA A 188 -14.29 3.27 -8.30
CA ALA A 188 -13.82 4.61 -7.94
C ALA A 188 -12.45 4.92 -8.54
N SER A 189 -11.50 3.98 -8.45
CA SER A 189 -10.17 4.13 -9.04
C SER A 189 -10.24 4.31 -10.55
N ARG A 190 -11.00 3.46 -11.23
CA ARG A 190 -11.16 3.54 -12.69
C ARG A 190 -11.84 4.83 -13.15
N ALA A 191 -12.90 5.24 -12.45
CA ALA A 191 -13.63 6.47 -12.77
C ALA A 191 -12.78 7.73 -12.57
N ALA A 192 -11.84 7.71 -11.63
CA ALA A 192 -10.90 8.80 -11.39
C ALA A 192 -9.67 8.78 -12.31
N GLY A 193 -9.46 7.73 -13.10
CA GLY A 193 -8.28 7.57 -13.95
C GLY A 193 -7.01 7.13 -13.21
N LEU A 194 -7.16 6.62 -11.99
CA LEU A 194 -6.07 6.01 -11.23
C LEU A 194 -5.74 4.60 -11.78
N GLU A 195 -4.57 4.09 -11.42
CA GLU A 195 -4.24 2.68 -11.62
C GLU A 195 -5.24 1.77 -10.88
N PRO A 196 -5.36 0.48 -11.26
CA PRO A 196 -6.11 -0.48 -10.49
C PRO A 196 -5.68 -0.48 -9.01
N PRO A 197 -6.60 -0.63 -8.04
CA PRO A 197 -6.26 -0.58 -6.62
C PRO A 197 -5.46 -1.81 -6.17
N ILE A 198 -4.92 -1.73 -4.94
CA ILE A 198 -4.26 -2.84 -4.23
C ILE A 198 -5.25 -3.45 -3.25
N ASP A 199 -5.47 -4.76 -3.34
CA ASP A 199 -6.36 -5.52 -2.46
C ASP A 199 -5.74 -5.70 -1.06
N THR A 200 -6.57 -6.04 -0.11
CA THR A 200 -6.27 -6.17 1.31
C THR A 200 -5.36 -7.35 1.65
N VAL A 201 -4.90 -7.41 2.89
CA VAL A 201 -4.21 -8.56 3.49
C VAL A 201 -5.15 -9.78 3.60
N PHE A 202 -4.58 -10.96 3.87
CA PHE A 202 -5.31 -12.17 4.24
C PHE A 202 -4.71 -12.72 5.53
N ILE A 203 -5.53 -12.81 6.57
CA ILE A 203 -5.05 -13.06 7.95
C ILE A 203 -4.88 -14.53 8.30
N GLU A 204 -5.60 -15.44 7.62
CA GLU A 204 -5.59 -16.87 7.91
C GLU A 204 -4.41 -17.56 7.20
N LEU A 205 -3.21 -17.41 7.77
CA LEU A 205 -1.95 -17.85 7.15
C LEU A 205 -1.87 -19.35 6.83
N ARG A 206 -2.70 -20.18 7.49
CA ARG A 206 -2.71 -21.64 7.28
C ARG A 206 -3.62 -22.06 6.13
N GLU A 207 -4.49 -21.19 5.67
CA GLU A 207 -5.53 -21.46 4.67
C GLU A 207 -5.05 -21.09 3.25
N THR A 208 -4.01 -21.80 2.78
CA THR A 208 -3.34 -21.48 1.50
C THR A 208 -4.30 -21.50 0.32
N ALA A 209 -5.18 -22.50 0.23
CA ALA A 209 -6.14 -22.60 -0.87
C ALA A 209 -7.17 -21.46 -0.85
N ALA A 210 -7.63 -21.04 0.33
CA ALA A 210 -8.51 -19.90 0.48
C ALA A 210 -7.80 -18.59 0.09
N TYR A 211 -6.53 -18.45 0.44
CA TYR A 211 -5.69 -17.32 0.03
C TYR A 211 -5.54 -17.23 -1.50
N GLU A 212 -5.21 -18.34 -2.17
CA GLU A 212 -5.08 -18.39 -3.63
C GLU A 212 -6.41 -18.05 -4.33
N ALA A 213 -7.53 -18.60 -3.81
CA ALA A 213 -8.87 -18.25 -4.30
C ALA A 213 -9.18 -16.75 -4.10
N SER A 214 -8.78 -16.17 -2.96
CA SER A 214 -8.93 -14.74 -2.69
C SER A 214 -8.10 -13.89 -3.65
N CYS A 215 -6.84 -14.25 -3.92
CA CYS A 215 -6.01 -13.56 -4.91
C CYS A 215 -6.64 -13.59 -6.31
N THR A 216 -7.14 -14.76 -6.72
CA THR A 216 -7.83 -14.93 -8.01
C THR A 216 -9.07 -14.05 -8.10
N ARG A 217 -9.90 -14.00 -7.04
CA ARG A 217 -11.08 -13.10 -7.02
C ARG A 217 -10.68 -11.64 -7.14
N GLY A 218 -9.64 -11.20 -6.40
CA GLY A 218 -9.14 -9.82 -6.49
C GLY A 218 -8.69 -9.47 -7.91
N ALA A 219 -7.92 -10.33 -8.55
CA ALA A 219 -7.48 -10.12 -9.93
C ALA A 219 -8.66 -10.07 -10.92
N VAL A 220 -9.65 -10.97 -10.79
CA VAL A 220 -10.87 -10.99 -11.64
C VAL A 220 -11.71 -9.73 -11.43
N LEU A 221 -11.78 -9.20 -10.21
CA LEU A 221 -12.48 -7.94 -9.91
C LEU A 221 -11.78 -6.71 -10.49
N GLY A 222 -10.47 -6.78 -10.79
CA GLY A 222 -9.74 -5.68 -11.39
C GLY A 222 -8.72 -5.01 -10.46
N PHE A 223 -8.32 -5.65 -9.37
CA PHE A 223 -7.14 -5.24 -8.58
C PHE A 223 -5.85 -5.61 -9.33
N GLN A 224 -4.77 -4.85 -9.14
CA GLN A 224 -3.47 -5.13 -9.75
C GLN A 224 -2.49 -5.86 -8.83
N GLY A 225 -2.82 -5.98 -7.56
CA GLY A 225 -1.95 -6.58 -6.54
C GLY A 225 -2.60 -6.62 -5.18
N ARG A 226 -1.82 -7.01 -4.19
CA ARG A 226 -2.29 -7.31 -2.86
C ARG A 226 -1.30 -6.92 -1.77
N LEU A 227 -1.83 -6.48 -0.62
CA LEU A 227 -1.09 -6.37 0.63
C LEU A 227 -0.84 -7.77 1.21
N CYS A 228 0.37 -8.03 1.67
CA CYS A 228 0.82 -9.31 2.23
C CYS A 228 1.39 -9.11 3.64
N ILE A 229 1.20 -10.09 4.53
CA ILE A 229 1.72 -10.09 5.91
C ILE A 229 2.65 -11.26 6.21
N HIS A 230 2.84 -12.17 5.24
CA HIS A 230 3.76 -13.30 5.36
C HIS A 230 4.48 -13.57 4.04
N PRO A 231 5.78 -13.95 4.05
CA PRO A 231 6.53 -14.25 2.82
C PRO A 231 5.89 -15.30 1.91
N ASP A 232 5.21 -16.32 2.47
CA ASP A 232 4.55 -17.38 1.71
C ASP A 232 3.37 -16.86 0.86
N GLN A 233 2.89 -15.65 1.14
CA GLN A 233 1.84 -15.00 0.37
C GLN A 233 2.35 -14.37 -0.94
N ILE A 234 3.67 -14.16 -1.08
CA ILE A 234 4.23 -13.44 -2.23
C ILE A 234 4.05 -14.23 -3.54
N ALA A 235 4.44 -15.50 -3.56
CA ALA A 235 4.41 -16.29 -4.79
C ALA A 235 2.98 -16.47 -5.34
N PRO A 236 1.96 -16.84 -4.54
CA PRO A 236 0.58 -16.89 -5.01
C PRO A 236 0.04 -15.53 -5.47
N ALA A 237 0.35 -14.45 -4.77
CA ALA A 237 -0.04 -13.10 -5.19
C ALA A 237 0.60 -12.74 -6.52
N ASN A 238 1.92 -12.89 -6.65
CA ASN A 238 2.63 -12.61 -7.90
C ASN A 238 2.08 -13.43 -9.07
N GLN A 239 1.69 -14.68 -8.84
CA GLN A 239 1.07 -15.52 -9.87
C GLN A 239 -0.32 -15.01 -10.28
N ALA A 240 -1.19 -14.74 -9.30
CA ALA A 240 -2.58 -14.36 -9.57
C ALA A 240 -2.71 -12.98 -10.26
N TYR A 241 -1.83 -12.04 -9.90
CA TYR A 241 -1.84 -10.68 -10.46
C TYR A 241 -0.89 -10.50 -11.66
N SER A 242 -0.29 -11.58 -12.18
CA SER A 242 0.43 -11.56 -13.46
C SER A 242 -0.52 -11.89 -14.61
N PRO A 243 -0.40 -11.20 -15.75
CA PRO A 243 -1.20 -11.57 -16.93
C PRO A 243 -0.84 -12.99 -17.38
N PRO A 244 -1.83 -13.81 -17.79
CA PRO A 244 -1.59 -15.12 -18.35
C PRO A 244 -0.67 -15.06 -19.59
N GLU A 245 0.19 -16.04 -19.79
CA GLU A 245 1.13 -16.08 -20.92
C GLU A 245 0.44 -15.96 -22.30
N ALA A 246 -0.77 -16.51 -22.40
CA ALA A 246 -1.60 -16.39 -23.60
C ALA A 246 -1.99 -14.93 -23.89
N GLU A 247 -2.27 -14.12 -22.87
CA GLU A 247 -2.58 -12.70 -23.02
C GLU A 247 -1.34 -11.89 -23.40
N ILE A 248 -0.19 -12.20 -22.80
CA ILE A 248 1.10 -11.58 -23.17
C ILE A 248 1.39 -11.85 -24.64
N THR A 249 1.28 -13.11 -25.08
CA THR A 249 1.49 -13.50 -26.46
C THR A 249 0.52 -12.81 -27.42
N ARG A 250 -0.75 -12.67 -27.01
CA ARG A 250 -1.76 -11.94 -27.80
C ARG A 250 -1.43 -10.46 -27.92
N ALA A 251 -1.04 -9.81 -26.82
CA ALA A 251 -0.68 -8.40 -26.82
C ALA A 251 0.54 -8.12 -27.72
N GLN A 252 1.57 -8.98 -27.66
CA GLN A 252 2.77 -8.89 -28.52
C GLN A 252 2.48 -9.01 -30.01
N ARG A 253 1.36 -9.64 -30.42
CA ARG A 253 0.94 -9.75 -31.84
C ARG A 253 0.19 -8.52 -32.33
N ILE A 254 -0.25 -7.66 -31.43
CA ILE A 254 -1.06 -6.46 -31.75
C ILE A 254 -0.16 -5.22 -31.86
N VAL A 255 1.01 -5.23 -31.19
CA VAL A 255 2.04 -4.18 -31.24
C VAL A 255 3.02 -4.47 -32.37
#